data_b4f6d95a92b91723000c5fe5ef85f450
#
_entry.id   b4f6d95a92b91723000c5fe5ef85f450
#
_cell.length_a   1.000
_cell.length_b   1.000
_cell.length_c   1.000
_cell.angle_alpha   90.00
_cell.angle_beta   90.00
_cell.angle_gamma   90.00
#
_symmetry.space_group_name_H-M   'P 1'
#
loop_
_entity.id
_entity.type
_entity.pdbx_description
1 polymer ?
#
loop_
_entity_poly.entity_id
_entity_poly.type
_entity_poly.pdbx_seq_one_letter_code
_entity_poly.pdbx_strand_id
1 'polypeptide(L)'
;MRHIHLQVFGRVQGVGFRYFTQRIAMNYNIVGTVQNVDDYVEIYAQGDDAVIERFIQGVIEGASPASNVTSHQLEELELIQKLSDFRSI
;
A
#
# COMPACT_ATOMS: atom_id res chain seq x y z
N MET A 1 -15.89 3.79 3.52
CA MET A 1 -14.48 3.78 4.01
C MET A 1 -14.02 2.36 4.30
N ARG A 2 -12.81 2.05 3.92
CA ARG A 2 -12.14 0.78 4.27
C ARG A 2 -10.78 1.09 4.84
N HIS A 3 -10.36 0.28 5.81
CA HIS A 3 -9.01 0.27 6.34
C HIS A 3 -8.45 -1.13 6.12
N ILE A 4 -7.31 -1.22 5.46
CA ILE A 4 -6.73 -2.51 5.07
C ILE A 4 -5.28 -2.62 5.50
N HIS A 5 -4.87 -3.88 5.71
CA HIS A 5 -3.48 -4.26 5.88
C HIS A 5 -3.10 -5.13 4.68
N LEU A 6 -2.13 -4.68 3.91
CA LEU A 6 -1.69 -5.37 2.71
C LEU A 6 -0.20 -5.69 2.83
N GLN A 7 0.14 -6.96 2.63
CA GLN A 7 1.53 -7.41 2.58
C GLN A 7 1.81 -7.88 1.16
N VAL A 8 2.89 -7.39 0.57
CA VAL A 8 3.29 -7.77 -0.79
C VAL A 8 4.66 -8.41 -0.78
N PHE A 9 4.79 -9.49 -1.53
CA PHE A 9 5.97 -10.35 -1.58
C PHE A 9 6.50 -10.42 -3.01
N GLY A 10 7.78 -10.67 -3.15
CA GLY A 10 8.45 -10.75 -4.43
C GLY A 10 9.59 -9.76 -4.51
N ARG A 11 9.84 -9.22 -5.70
CA ARG A 11 10.87 -8.19 -5.89
C ARG A 11 10.26 -6.83 -5.60
N VAL A 12 10.23 -6.46 -4.33
CA VAL A 12 9.54 -5.25 -3.86
C VAL A 12 10.43 -4.32 -3.02
N GLN A 13 11.65 -4.73 -2.69
CA GLN A 13 12.60 -3.85 -1.98
C GLN A 13 13.76 -3.50 -2.90
N GLY A 14 14.30 -2.28 -2.73
CA GLY A 14 15.41 -1.79 -3.56
C GLY A 14 14.98 -1.43 -4.98
N VAL A 15 13.68 -1.28 -5.24
CA VAL A 15 13.13 -1.01 -6.57
C VAL A 15 12.19 0.21 -6.59
N GLY A 16 12.22 1.04 -5.52
CA GLY A 16 11.38 2.23 -5.42
C GLY A 16 9.93 1.95 -5.06
N PHE A 17 9.63 0.76 -4.55
CA PHE A 17 8.25 0.33 -4.32
C PHE A 17 7.53 1.24 -3.32
N ARG A 18 8.17 1.58 -2.19
CA ARG A 18 7.56 2.46 -1.17
C ARG A 18 7.26 3.84 -1.72
N TYR A 19 8.18 4.40 -2.50
CA TYR A 19 8.01 5.71 -3.11
C TYR A 19 6.78 5.75 -4.04
N PHE A 20 6.68 4.79 -4.93
CA PHE A 20 5.57 4.74 -5.87
C PHE A 20 4.24 4.40 -5.18
N THR A 21 4.26 3.53 -4.16
CA THR A 21 3.07 3.24 -3.35
C THR A 21 2.55 4.51 -2.69
N GLN A 22 3.45 5.31 -2.10
CA GLN A 22 3.07 6.57 -1.49
C GLN A 22 2.44 7.52 -2.51
N ARG A 23 3.00 7.60 -3.71
CA ARG A 23 2.46 8.45 -4.77
C ARG A 23 1.05 8.02 -5.19
N ILE A 24 0.83 6.72 -5.35
CA ILE A 24 -0.50 6.21 -5.68
C ILE A 24 -1.49 6.59 -4.57
N ALA A 25 -1.12 6.38 -3.31
CA ALA A 25 -1.98 6.70 -2.18
C ALA A 25 -2.33 8.19 -2.14
N MET A 26 -1.35 9.06 -2.34
CA MET A 26 -1.58 10.51 -2.32
C MET A 26 -2.50 10.96 -3.45
N ASN A 27 -2.42 10.34 -4.62
CA ASN A 27 -3.31 10.65 -5.74
C ASN A 27 -4.76 10.32 -5.45
N TYR A 28 -5.01 9.37 -4.57
CA TYR A 28 -6.36 8.94 -4.19
C TYR A 28 -6.82 9.46 -2.83
N ASN A 29 -6.04 10.36 -2.20
CA ASN A 29 -6.33 10.86 -0.84
C ASN A 29 -6.43 9.72 0.19
N ILE A 30 -5.63 8.67 0.01
CA ILE A 30 -5.54 7.56 0.94
C ILE A 30 -4.55 7.92 2.03
N VAL A 31 -4.85 7.55 3.27
CA VAL A 31 -3.99 7.78 4.43
C VAL A 31 -3.48 6.44 4.95
N GLY A 32 -2.32 6.45 5.60
CA GLY A 32 -1.73 5.23 6.15
C GLY A 32 -0.21 5.24 6.09
N THR A 33 0.37 4.04 5.93
CA THR A 33 1.84 3.87 5.92
C THR A 33 2.26 2.76 4.97
N VAL A 34 3.50 2.87 4.50
CA VAL A 34 4.19 1.81 3.78
C VAL A 34 5.59 1.66 4.34
N GLN A 35 6.02 0.42 4.61
CA GLN A 35 7.36 0.17 5.15
C GLN A 35 7.89 -1.18 4.67
N ASN A 36 9.22 -1.29 4.62
CA ASN A 36 9.88 -2.57 4.42
C ASN A 36 9.90 -3.33 5.74
N VAL A 37 9.52 -4.61 5.70
CA VAL A 37 9.58 -5.52 6.85
C VAL A 37 10.25 -6.80 6.35
N ASP A 38 11.36 -7.18 6.97
CA ASP A 38 12.15 -8.34 6.50
C ASP A 38 12.43 -8.23 4.98
N ASP A 39 11.84 -9.09 4.17
CA ASP A 39 12.02 -9.09 2.72
C ASP A 39 10.74 -8.73 1.95
N TYR A 40 9.71 -8.23 2.63
CA TYR A 40 8.45 -7.84 2.00
C TYR A 40 8.09 -6.38 2.34
N VAL A 41 7.03 -5.88 1.71
CA VAL A 41 6.53 -4.53 1.97
C VAL A 41 5.17 -4.62 2.66
N GLU A 42 5.02 -3.85 3.74
CA GLU A 42 3.80 -3.81 4.54
C GLU A 42 3.11 -2.47 4.37
N ILE A 43 1.81 -2.51 4.10
CA ILE A 43 1.01 -1.32 3.84
C ILE A 43 -0.22 -1.32 4.74
N TYR A 44 -0.45 -0.20 5.43
CA TYR A 44 -1.72 0.11 6.07
C TYR A 44 -2.34 1.26 5.30
N ALA A 45 -3.57 1.11 4.84
CA ALA A 45 -4.20 2.12 4.00
C ALA A 45 -5.69 2.27 4.32
N GLN A 46 -6.15 3.51 4.41
CA GLN A 46 -7.55 3.82 4.69
C GLN A 46 -8.04 4.87 3.71
N GLY A 47 -9.23 4.67 3.16
CA GLY A 47 -9.85 5.60 2.22
C GLY A 47 -11.20 5.10 1.78
N ASP A 48 -11.81 5.81 0.85
CA ASP A 48 -13.11 5.42 0.29
C ASP A 48 -13.01 4.07 -0.43
N ASP A 49 -14.10 3.32 -0.39
CA ASP A 49 -14.14 1.94 -0.87
C ASP A 49 -13.63 1.82 -2.32
N ALA A 50 -14.11 2.69 -3.21
CA ALA A 50 -13.74 2.63 -4.62
C ALA A 50 -12.25 2.93 -4.84
N VAL A 51 -11.69 3.91 -4.13
CA VAL A 51 -10.28 4.27 -4.31
C VAL A 51 -9.35 3.27 -3.62
N ILE A 52 -9.76 2.69 -2.50
CA ILE A 52 -8.99 1.61 -1.86
C ILE A 52 -8.84 0.42 -2.81
N GLU A 53 -9.92 0.06 -3.52
CA GLU A 53 -9.88 -1.05 -4.47
C GLU A 53 -8.89 -0.78 -5.60
N ARG A 54 -8.90 0.42 -6.15
CA ARG A 54 -7.94 0.83 -7.18
C ARG A 54 -6.50 0.87 -6.67
N PHE A 55 -6.32 1.33 -5.43
CA PHE A 55 -5.02 1.36 -4.80
C PHE A 55 -4.44 -0.06 -4.65
N ILE A 56 -5.25 -0.99 -4.13
CA ILE A 56 -4.85 -2.39 -3.98
C ILE A 56 -4.42 -2.96 -5.33
N GLN A 57 -5.23 -2.77 -6.37
CA GLN A 57 -4.91 -3.27 -7.71
C GLN A 57 -3.60 -2.68 -8.24
N GLY A 58 -3.41 -1.38 -8.09
CA GLY A 58 -2.18 -0.72 -8.54
C GLY A 58 -0.94 -1.24 -7.85
N VAL A 59 -1.06 -1.53 -6.54
CA VAL A 59 0.06 -2.05 -5.76
C VAL A 59 0.40 -3.50 -6.13
N ILE A 60 -0.60 -4.38 -6.20
CA ILE A 60 -0.35 -5.80 -6.48
C ILE A 60 0.07 -6.05 -7.94
N GLU A 61 -0.26 -5.16 -8.85
CA GLU A 61 0.21 -5.20 -10.23
C GLU A 61 1.66 -4.73 -10.38
N GLY A 62 2.25 -4.21 -9.31
CA GLY A 62 3.61 -3.70 -9.30
C GLY A 62 3.63 -2.19 -9.22
N ALA A 63 3.75 -1.64 -8.00
CA ALA A 63 3.72 -0.20 -7.78
C ALA A 63 4.85 0.52 -8.52
N SER A 64 6.04 -0.08 -8.61
CA SER A 64 7.18 0.51 -9.32
C SER A 64 7.53 -0.28 -10.58
N PRO A 65 8.11 0.38 -11.61
CA PRO A 65 8.43 -0.30 -12.88
C PRO A 65 9.37 -1.50 -12.76
N ALA A 66 10.29 -1.46 -11.79
CA ALA A 66 11.28 -2.54 -11.59
C ALA A 66 10.79 -3.60 -10.61
N SER A 67 9.60 -3.47 -10.04
CA SER A 67 9.09 -4.42 -9.07
C SER A 67 8.42 -5.61 -9.74
N ASN A 68 8.33 -6.71 -8.99
CA ASN A 68 7.59 -7.90 -9.42
C ASN A 68 6.93 -8.52 -8.20
N VAL A 69 5.62 -8.33 -8.09
CA VAL A 69 4.83 -8.88 -6.97
C VAL A 69 4.45 -10.32 -7.33
N THR A 70 4.90 -11.27 -6.54
CA THR A 70 4.61 -12.69 -6.76
C THR A 70 3.44 -13.19 -5.94
N SER A 71 3.16 -12.56 -4.80
CA SER A 71 2.01 -12.89 -3.95
C SER A 71 1.70 -11.73 -3.03
N HIS A 72 0.51 -11.76 -2.42
CA HIS A 72 0.11 -10.75 -1.46
C HIS A 72 -0.87 -11.35 -0.45
N GLN A 73 -1.02 -10.67 0.69
CA GLN A 73 -2.03 -10.99 1.69
C GLN A 73 -2.77 -9.71 2.05
N LEU A 74 -4.09 -9.79 2.15
CA LEU A 74 -4.96 -8.65 2.42
C LEU A 74 -5.85 -8.96 3.61
N GLU A 75 -5.94 -8.00 4.54
CA GLU A 75 -6.78 -8.11 5.73
C GLU A 75 -7.58 -6.82 5.88
N GLU A 76 -8.89 -6.94 6.17
CA GLU A 76 -9.72 -5.79 6.51
C GLU A 76 -9.57 -5.47 7.99
N LEU A 77 -9.46 -4.19 8.30
CA LEU A 77 -9.27 -3.68 9.66
C LEU A 77 -10.39 -2.72 10.03
N GLU A 78 -10.53 -2.44 11.32
CA GLU A 78 -11.42 -1.39 11.79
C GLU A 78 -10.89 -0.01 11.39
N LEU A 79 -11.79 0.94 11.17
CA LEU A 79 -11.43 2.30 10.79
C LEU A 79 -10.71 3.01 11.93
N ILE A 80 -9.74 3.85 11.56
CA ILE A 80 -9.00 4.70 12.49
C ILE A 80 -9.34 6.15 12.18
N GLN A 81 -9.63 6.96 13.21
CA GLN A 81 -10.09 8.33 13.01
C GLN A 81 -8.98 9.37 12.90
N LYS A 82 -7.74 9.03 13.27
CA LYS A 82 -6.67 10.02 13.42
C LYS A 82 -5.60 9.97 12.35
N LEU A 83 -5.84 9.27 11.25
CA LEU A 83 -4.88 9.27 10.14
C LEU A 83 -5.08 10.50 9.28
N SER A 84 -3.99 11.22 8.96
CA SER A 84 -4.07 12.48 8.23
C SER A 84 -3.25 12.49 6.94
N ASP A 85 -2.31 11.56 6.77
CA ASP A 85 -1.44 11.52 5.61
C ASP A 85 -1.05 10.07 5.27
N PHE A 86 -0.24 9.93 4.22
CA PHE A 86 0.34 8.63 3.87
C PHE A 86 1.86 8.76 3.94
N ARG A 87 2.48 7.94 4.78
CA ARG A 87 3.91 8.00 5.06
C ARG A 87 4.66 6.76 4.60
N SER A 88 5.82 7.00 4.00
CA SER A 88 6.83 5.96 3.77
C SER A 88 7.75 5.94 4.99
N ILE A 89 7.78 4.81 5.68
CA ILE A 89 8.56 4.64 6.91
C ILE A 89 9.84 3.89 6.62
#